data_ca2b0c41bc35b61f0060a687e872596f
#
_entry.id   ca2b0c41bc35b61f0060a687e872596f
#
_cell.length_a   1.000
_cell.length_b   1.000
_cell.length_c   1.000
_cell.angle_alpha   90.00
_cell.angle_beta   90.00
_cell.angle_gamma   90.00
#
_symmetry.space_group_name_H-M   'P 1'
#
loop_
_entity.id
_entity.type
_entity.pdbx_description
1 polymer ?
#
loop_
_entity_poly.entity_id
_entity_poly.type
_entity_poly.pdbx_seq_one_letter_code
_entity_poly.pdbx_strand_id
1 'polypeptide(L)'
;MLVIESLSDVQTSSGPMRIHFFQPNTLPNYPNAKFPGVLVFTEIYQVTGPLERFCRQIASHGYVVACPESFHEFEPLGMQIPYDVEGTDRGNRYKVDKLVSAYDEDARLALDELARHPNCNGKLGTTGMCLGGHLAFRAALDPRVRAAVCYFATDIHSRTLGKGGDDSLERAGEIQAELLMIWGKQDTHIPYAGRQLIHSKLAAHPGLVFSWCEYQAQHAFIRDELSKGRYDASLARICFESLLELFHRKLSLDLGDRIEGSSRIEHVC
;
A
#
# COMPACT_ATOMS: atom_id res chain seq x y z
N MET A 1 -10.26 11.46 13.83
CA MET A 1 -9.41 11.94 14.95
C MET A 1 -8.50 13.04 14.43
N LEU A 2 -8.01 13.96 15.29
CA LEU A 2 -6.88 14.83 14.90
C LEU A 2 -5.64 13.98 14.66
N VAL A 3 -4.78 14.44 13.74
CA VAL A 3 -3.57 13.71 13.34
C VAL A 3 -2.35 14.54 13.71
N ILE A 4 -1.32 13.89 14.24
CA ILE A 4 0.02 14.44 14.42
C ILE A 4 0.99 13.74 13.48
N GLU A 5 2.05 14.44 13.12
CA GLU A 5 3.03 13.99 12.13
C GLU A 5 4.43 13.99 12.73
N SER A 6 5.24 13.03 12.32
CA SER A 6 6.63 12.93 12.70
C SER A 6 7.44 12.27 11.59
N LEU A 7 8.76 12.33 11.70
CA LEU A 7 9.68 11.73 10.75
C LEU A 7 10.61 10.77 11.50
N SER A 8 10.97 9.66 10.85
CA SER A 8 12.02 8.75 11.30
C SER A 8 12.92 8.44 10.12
N ASP A 9 14.22 8.50 10.30
CA ASP A 9 15.20 8.13 9.27
C ASP A 9 15.82 6.79 9.66
N VAL A 10 15.72 5.79 8.78
CA VAL A 10 16.29 4.46 8.96
C VAL A 10 17.42 4.21 7.98
N GLN A 11 18.45 3.49 8.41
CA GLN A 11 19.57 3.15 7.54
C GLN A 11 19.24 1.90 6.73
N THR A 12 19.32 2.01 5.40
CA THR A 12 19.25 0.90 4.45
C THR A 12 20.64 0.58 3.89
N SER A 13 20.75 -0.48 3.11
CA SER A 13 21.97 -0.80 2.36
C SER A 13 22.32 0.26 1.30
N SER A 14 21.34 1.04 0.83
CA SER A 14 21.48 2.09 -0.19
C SER A 14 21.54 3.52 0.36
N GLY A 15 21.62 3.69 1.69
CA GLY A 15 21.63 5.00 2.33
C GLY A 15 20.46 5.22 3.29
N PRO A 16 20.32 6.41 3.88
CA PRO A 16 19.22 6.71 4.78
C PRO A 16 17.91 6.81 4.02
N MET A 17 16.85 6.17 4.55
CA MET A 17 15.48 6.26 4.07
C MET A 17 14.64 7.01 5.08
N ARG A 18 13.94 8.05 4.66
CA ARG A 18 12.97 8.78 5.49
C ARG A 18 11.62 8.12 5.46
N ILE A 19 11.02 8.00 6.64
CA ILE A 19 9.65 7.50 6.83
C ILE A 19 8.83 8.62 7.44
N HIS A 20 7.76 9.02 6.76
CA HIS A 20 6.78 9.97 7.26
C HIS A 20 5.73 9.23 8.07
N PHE A 21 5.54 9.61 9.34
CA PHE A 21 4.53 9.05 10.22
C PHE A 21 3.34 9.99 10.36
N PHE A 22 2.15 9.42 10.32
CA PHE A 22 0.87 10.08 10.58
C PHE A 22 0.12 9.23 11.61
N GLN A 23 -0.25 9.81 12.73
CA GLN A 23 -0.91 9.05 13.80
C GLN A 23 -2.02 9.84 14.47
N PRO A 24 -3.02 9.15 15.04
CA PRO A 24 -4.03 9.81 15.85
C PRO A 24 -3.39 10.59 17.02
N ASN A 25 -3.83 11.82 17.20
CA ASN A 25 -3.49 12.58 18.41
C ASN A 25 -4.33 12.06 19.58
N THR A 26 -3.69 11.32 20.48
CA THR A 26 -4.35 10.77 21.65
C THR A 26 -4.53 11.84 22.72
N LEU A 27 -5.67 11.80 23.43
CA LEU A 27 -5.88 12.68 24.58
C LEU A 27 -4.92 12.32 25.71
N PRO A 28 -4.49 13.29 26.56
CA PRO A 28 -3.55 13.04 27.64
C PRO A 28 -4.00 11.95 28.64
N ASN A 29 -5.28 11.69 28.76
CA ASN A 29 -5.84 10.64 29.61
C ASN A 29 -5.83 9.23 28.98
N TYR A 30 -5.31 9.08 27.74
CA TYR A 30 -5.12 7.81 27.04
C TYR A 30 -3.65 7.65 26.56
N PRO A 31 -2.65 7.73 27.45
CA PRO A 31 -1.24 7.77 27.05
C PRO A 31 -0.75 6.47 26.41
N ASN A 32 -1.43 5.37 26.66
CA ASN A 32 -1.08 4.03 26.17
C ASN A 32 -1.99 3.56 25.02
N ALA A 33 -2.72 4.46 24.39
CA ALA A 33 -3.57 4.11 23.25
C ALA A 33 -2.74 3.52 22.11
N LYS A 34 -3.21 2.41 21.55
CA LYS A 34 -2.56 1.72 20.45
C LYS A 34 -3.54 1.49 19.31
N PHE A 35 -3.02 1.62 18.09
CA PHE A 35 -3.76 1.52 16.85
C PHE A 35 -3.09 0.53 15.90
N PRO A 36 -3.81 -0.09 14.96
CA PRO A 36 -3.19 -0.86 13.89
C PRO A 36 -2.24 0.00 13.06
N GLY A 37 -1.20 -0.63 12.52
CA GLY A 37 -0.25 0.03 11.64
C GLY A 37 -0.59 -0.16 10.15
N VAL A 38 -0.45 0.88 9.35
CA VAL A 38 -0.60 0.83 7.90
C VAL A 38 0.62 1.41 7.21
N LEU A 39 1.29 0.58 6.41
CA LEU A 39 2.39 1.03 5.55
C LEU A 39 1.82 1.49 4.20
N VAL A 40 2.03 2.76 3.87
CA VAL A 40 1.55 3.38 2.63
C VAL A 40 2.74 3.64 1.71
N PHE A 41 2.72 3.05 0.52
CA PHE A 41 3.78 3.23 -0.46
C PHE A 41 3.46 4.36 -1.45
N THR A 42 4.51 5.05 -1.89
CA THR A 42 4.43 6.21 -2.78
C THR A 42 4.14 5.81 -4.22
N GLU A 43 3.56 6.74 -4.98
CA GLU A 43 3.67 6.73 -6.44
C GLU A 43 5.13 7.02 -6.86
N ILE A 44 5.38 7.15 -8.16
CA ILE A 44 6.71 7.51 -8.69
C ILE A 44 7.15 8.96 -8.36
N TYR A 45 6.39 9.69 -7.57
CA TYR A 45 6.61 11.11 -7.27
C TYR A 45 7.05 11.37 -5.81
N GLN A 46 7.35 10.31 -5.05
CA GLN A 46 7.70 10.39 -3.64
C GLN A 46 6.50 10.79 -2.76
N VAL A 47 6.76 11.35 -1.57
CA VAL A 47 5.71 11.75 -0.61
C VAL A 47 5.18 13.13 -0.99
N THR A 48 4.12 13.14 -1.77
CA THR A 48 3.49 14.36 -2.31
C THR A 48 2.25 14.77 -1.51
N GLY A 49 1.76 15.99 -1.73
CA GLY A 49 0.54 16.51 -1.08
C GLY A 49 -0.68 15.55 -1.15
N PRO A 50 -1.05 15.03 -2.33
CA PRO A 50 -2.11 14.02 -2.45
C PRO A 50 -1.89 12.79 -1.57
N LEU A 51 -0.67 12.27 -1.55
CA LEU A 51 -0.33 11.09 -0.76
C LEU A 51 -0.37 11.39 0.74
N GLU A 52 0.15 12.55 1.17
CA GLU A 52 0.05 12.98 2.57
C GLU A 52 -1.41 13.11 3.03
N ARG A 53 -2.29 13.69 2.20
CA ARG A 53 -3.73 13.77 2.52
C ARG A 53 -4.34 12.39 2.68
N PHE A 54 -3.98 11.44 1.81
CA PHE A 54 -4.42 10.06 1.92
C PHE A 54 -3.92 9.40 3.21
N CYS A 55 -2.65 9.59 3.58
CA CYS A 55 -2.10 9.11 4.85
C CYS A 55 -2.81 9.72 6.06
N ARG A 56 -3.06 11.05 6.05
CA ARG A 56 -3.82 11.74 7.12
C ARG A 56 -5.24 11.21 7.22
N GLN A 57 -5.87 10.93 6.08
CA GLN A 57 -7.23 10.39 6.07
C GLN A 57 -7.26 8.99 6.72
N ILE A 58 -6.33 8.09 6.40
CA ILE A 58 -6.22 6.78 7.05
C ILE A 58 -5.96 6.96 8.55
N ALA A 59 -4.99 7.80 8.93
CA ALA A 59 -4.65 8.03 10.33
C ALA A 59 -5.83 8.60 11.15
N SER A 60 -6.65 9.48 10.54
CA SER A 60 -7.83 10.05 11.20
C SER A 60 -8.89 9.00 11.58
N HIS A 61 -8.85 7.83 10.95
CA HIS A 61 -9.73 6.68 11.24
C HIS A 61 -9.14 5.71 12.28
N GLY A 62 -8.04 6.08 12.95
CA GLY A 62 -7.49 5.28 14.05
C GLY A 62 -6.41 4.29 13.62
N TYR A 63 -5.52 4.70 12.73
CA TYR A 63 -4.36 3.93 12.30
C TYR A 63 -3.08 4.73 12.52
N VAL A 64 -1.98 4.06 12.87
CA VAL A 64 -0.63 4.61 12.72
C VAL A 64 -0.18 4.34 11.30
N VAL A 65 0.12 5.39 10.57
CA VAL A 65 0.53 5.30 9.17
C VAL A 65 2.01 5.60 9.05
N ALA A 66 2.74 4.76 8.33
CA ALA A 66 4.12 4.99 7.91
C ALA A 66 4.18 5.09 6.38
N CYS A 67 4.89 6.09 5.85
CA CYS A 67 5.04 6.30 4.43
C CYS A 67 6.53 6.53 4.11
N PRO A 68 7.28 5.50 3.64
CA PRO A 68 8.69 5.63 3.28
C PRO A 68 8.87 6.33 1.94
N GLU A 69 9.97 7.05 1.80
CA GLU A 69 10.41 7.65 0.53
C GLU A 69 10.99 6.54 -0.38
N SER A 70 10.27 6.18 -1.44
CA SER A 70 10.62 5.04 -2.29
C SER A 70 11.92 5.21 -3.08
N PHE A 71 12.39 6.45 -3.29
CA PHE A 71 13.57 6.78 -4.12
C PHE A 71 14.66 7.52 -3.35
N HIS A 72 14.80 7.20 -2.05
CA HIS A 72 15.79 7.80 -1.14
C HIS A 72 17.25 7.63 -1.61
N GLU A 73 17.55 6.61 -2.42
CA GLU A 73 18.89 6.41 -2.99
C GLU A 73 19.21 7.31 -4.19
N PHE A 74 18.20 7.94 -4.81
CA PHE A 74 18.32 8.77 -6.00
C PHE A 74 18.04 10.24 -5.75
N GLU A 75 17.27 10.56 -4.72
CA GLU A 75 16.85 11.92 -4.38
C GLU A 75 17.23 12.26 -2.94
N PRO A 76 17.52 13.53 -2.65
CA PRO A 76 17.67 13.99 -1.28
C PRO A 76 16.42 13.71 -0.44
N LEU A 77 16.60 13.38 0.85
CA LEU A 77 15.49 13.15 1.77
C LEU A 77 14.54 14.35 1.81
N GLY A 78 13.25 14.10 1.76
CA GLY A 78 12.18 15.10 1.73
C GLY A 78 11.90 15.67 0.34
N MET A 79 12.63 15.23 -0.71
CA MET A 79 12.42 15.73 -2.05
C MET A 79 11.18 15.10 -2.68
N GLN A 80 10.30 15.94 -3.22
CA GLN A 80 9.16 15.53 -4.05
C GLN A 80 9.53 15.63 -5.52
N ILE A 81 9.10 14.66 -6.31
CA ILE A 81 9.25 14.69 -7.76
C ILE A 81 8.01 15.36 -8.36
N PRO A 82 8.16 16.40 -9.21
CA PRO A 82 7.02 17.11 -9.78
C PRO A 82 6.12 16.25 -10.68
N TYR A 83 4.82 16.57 -10.72
CA TYR A 83 3.83 15.90 -11.60
C TYR A 83 3.85 16.43 -13.05
N ASP A 84 5.02 16.85 -13.55
CA ASP A 84 5.24 17.25 -14.93
C ASP A 84 5.83 16.10 -15.78
N VAL A 85 6.19 16.41 -17.03
CA VAL A 85 6.76 15.40 -17.94
C VAL A 85 8.13 14.95 -17.45
N GLU A 86 9.00 15.89 -17.10
CA GLU A 86 10.36 15.62 -16.64
C GLU A 86 10.35 14.77 -15.34
N GLY A 87 9.53 15.15 -14.37
CA GLY A 87 9.38 14.40 -13.13
C GLY A 87 8.78 13.02 -13.35
N THR A 88 7.81 12.89 -14.27
CA THR A 88 7.24 11.59 -14.65
C THR A 88 8.30 10.68 -15.26
N ASP A 89 9.12 11.19 -16.20
CA ASP A 89 10.19 10.42 -16.84
C ASP A 89 11.28 10.03 -15.83
N ARG A 90 11.62 10.96 -14.91
CA ARG A 90 12.58 10.72 -13.83
C ARG A 90 12.10 9.64 -12.88
N GLY A 91 10.86 9.73 -12.40
CA GLY A 91 10.29 8.74 -11.50
C GLY A 91 10.12 7.36 -12.15
N ASN A 92 9.75 7.31 -13.44
CA ASN A 92 9.70 6.04 -14.19
C ASN A 92 11.08 5.41 -14.35
N ARG A 93 12.11 6.22 -14.58
CA ARG A 93 13.50 5.73 -14.65
C ARG A 93 13.93 5.15 -13.31
N TYR A 94 13.72 5.85 -12.19
CA TYR A 94 14.06 5.35 -10.85
C TYR A 94 13.31 4.07 -10.51
N LYS A 95 12.02 3.98 -10.88
CA LYS A 95 11.23 2.77 -10.69
C LYS A 95 11.89 1.53 -11.29
N VAL A 96 12.50 1.66 -12.48
CA VAL A 96 13.15 0.57 -13.19
C VAL A 96 14.61 0.40 -12.73
N ASP A 97 15.30 1.47 -12.36
CA ASP A 97 16.70 1.45 -11.98
C ASP A 97 16.95 0.88 -10.58
N LYS A 98 16.02 1.07 -9.64
CA LYS A 98 16.09 0.52 -8.29
C LYS A 98 16.04 -1.01 -8.32
N LEU A 99 16.85 -1.65 -7.45
CA LEU A 99 16.82 -3.11 -7.30
C LEU A 99 15.51 -3.57 -6.63
N VAL A 100 14.97 -4.69 -7.10
CA VAL A 100 13.81 -5.34 -6.44
C VAL A 100 14.14 -5.67 -4.98
N SER A 101 15.36 -6.15 -4.71
CA SER A 101 15.82 -6.44 -3.35
C SER A 101 15.92 -5.19 -2.46
N ALA A 102 16.17 -4.00 -3.04
CA ALA A 102 16.16 -2.74 -2.28
C ALA A 102 14.73 -2.33 -1.93
N TYR A 103 13.76 -2.52 -2.84
CA TYR A 103 12.33 -2.35 -2.49
C TYR A 103 11.89 -3.29 -1.35
N ASP A 104 12.35 -4.54 -1.35
CA ASP A 104 12.05 -5.50 -0.29
C ASP A 104 12.69 -5.11 1.04
N GLU A 105 13.93 -4.63 1.01
CA GLU A 105 14.63 -4.14 2.20
C GLU A 105 13.91 -2.93 2.79
N ASP A 106 13.53 -1.95 1.96
CA ASP A 106 12.81 -0.75 2.38
C ASP A 106 11.46 -1.10 3.02
N ALA A 107 10.70 -1.98 2.38
CA ALA A 107 9.42 -2.43 2.91
C ALA A 107 9.58 -3.12 4.27
N ARG A 108 10.56 -4.02 4.40
CA ARG A 108 10.85 -4.73 5.66
C ARG A 108 11.25 -3.75 6.76
N LEU A 109 12.16 -2.83 6.48
CA LEU A 109 12.64 -1.85 7.48
C LEU A 109 11.51 -0.88 7.89
N ALA A 110 10.67 -0.45 6.93
CA ALA A 110 9.53 0.39 7.23
C ALA A 110 8.45 -0.35 8.06
N LEU A 111 8.22 -1.65 7.81
CA LEU A 111 7.36 -2.48 8.65
C LEU A 111 7.95 -2.68 10.05
N ASP A 112 9.28 -2.85 10.17
CA ASP A 112 9.96 -2.96 11.46
C ASP A 112 9.80 -1.69 12.28
N GLU A 113 9.98 -0.52 11.65
CA GLU A 113 9.85 0.78 12.31
C GLU A 113 8.40 1.04 12.73
N LEU A 114 7.45 0.74 11.85
CA LEU A 114 6.03 0.85 12.15
C LEU A 114 5.61 -0.06 13.31
N ALA A 115 6.09 -1.30 13.34
CA ALA A 115 5.79 -2.24 14.41
C ALA A 115 6.38 -1.82 15.79
N ARG A 116 7.53 -1.11 15.77
CA ARG A 116 8.17 -0.57 16.99
C ARG A 116 7.53 0.74 17.45
N HIS A 117 6.72 1.38 16.60
CA HIS A 117 6.12 2.67 16.94
C HIS A 117 5.29 2.56 18.23
N PRO A 118 5.48 3.48 19.23
CA PRO A 118 4.89 3.33 20.57
C PRO A 118 3.37 3.24 20.57
N ASN A 119 2.70 3.84 19.58
CA ASN A 119 1.24 3.76 19.43
C ASN A 119 0.77 2.65 18.46
N CYS A 120 1.67 1.81 17.92
CA CYS A 120 1.28 0.67 17.10
C CYS A 120 0.96 -0.55 17.95
N ASN A 121 -0.11 -1.29 17.60
CA ASN A 121 -0.49 -2.53 18.27
C ASN A 121 0.10 -3.80 17.62
N GLY A 122 0.92 -3.63 16.56
CA GLY A 122 1.56 -4.73 15.83
C GLY A 122 0.70 -5.45 14.79
N LYS A 123 -0.58 -5.08 14.63
CA LYS A 123 -1.42 -5.57 13.53
C LYS A 123 -1.18 -4.70 12.31
N LEU A 124 -0.58 -5.25 11.24
CA LEU A 124 -0.05 -4.49 10.12
C LEU A 124 -0.85 -4.72 8.84
N GLY A 125 -1.07 -3.63 8.09
CA GLY A 125 -1.61 -3.66 6.74
C GLY A 125 -0.75 -2.80 5.80
N THR A 126 -0.93 -2.98 4.49
CA THR A 126 -0.23 -2.22 3.46
C THR A 126 -1.19 -1.63 2.44
N THR A 127 -0.85 -0.49 1.88
CA THR A 127 -1.59 0.10 0.76
C THR A 127 -0.70 1.01 -0.07
N GLY A 128 -1.16 1.37 -1.24
CA GLY A 128 -0.50 2.31 -2.13
C GLY A 128 -1.15 2.38 -3.50
N MET A 129 -0.72 3.36 -4.28
CA MET A 129 -1.27 3.70 -5.59
C MET A 129 -0.20 3.55 -6.66
N CYS A 130 -0.56 3.10 -7.88
CA CYS A 130 0.39 3.01 -8.99
C CYS A 130 1.57 2.08 -8.65
N LEU A 131 2.80 2.58 -8.68
CA LEU A 131 3.97 1.88 -8.14
C LEU A 131 3.71 1.43 -6.70
N GLY A 132 3.16 2.31 -5.85
CA GLY A 132 2.86 1.99 -4.46
C GLY A 132 1.85 0.87 -4.31
N GLY A 133 0.92 0.71 -5.25
CA GLY A 133 0.01 -0.43 -5.28
C GLY A 133 0.74 -1.77 -5.51
N HIS A 134 1.76 -1.77 -6.37
CA HIS A 134 2.62 -2.93 -6.56
C HIS A 134 3.49 -3.21 -5.32
N LEU A 135 4.08 -2.16 -4.74
CA LEU A 135 4.88 -2.31 -3.52
C LEU A 135 4.06 -2.82 -2.34
N ALA A 136 2.79 -2.37 -2.21
CA ALA A 136 1.86 -2.89 -1.21
C ALA A 136 1.54 -4.39 -1.41
N PHE A 137 1.35 -4.81 -2.68
CA PHE A 137 1.18 -6.21 -3.04
C PHE A 137 2.44 -7.02 -2.68
N ARG A 138 3.64 -6.51 -3.02
CA ARG A 138 4.90 -7.18 -2.74
C ARG A 138 5.20 -7.25 -1.25
N ALA A 139 4.93 -6.18 -0.50
CA ALA A 139 5.07 -6.16 0.96
C ALA A 139 4.11 -7.14 1.67
N ALA A 140 3.01 -7.54 1.04
CA ALA A 140 2.11 -8.58 1.56
C ALA A 140 2.73 -9.98 1.58
N LEU A 141 3.91 -10.18 0.98
CA LEU A 141 4.73 -11.40 1.15
C LEU A 141 5.33 -11.50 2.57
N ASP A 142 5.42 -10.40 3.32
CA ASP A 142 5.83 -10.43 4.72
C ASP A 142 4.67 -11.00 5.57
N PRO A 143 4.88 -12.10 6.32
CA PRO A 143 3.81 -12.78 7.06
C PRO A 143 3.20 -11.94 8.19
N ARG A 144 3.79 -10.81 8.57
CA ARG A 144 3.23 -9.86 9.53
C ARG A 144 2.10 -9.03 8.95
N VAL A 145 2.04 -8.90 7.61
CA VAL A 145 0.98 -8.16 6.91
C VAL A 145 -0.27 -9.03 6.86
N ARG A 146 -1.38 -8.49 7.37
CA ARG A 146 -2.67 -9.19 7.45
C ARG A 146 -3.67 -8.77 6.36
N ALA A 147 -3.47 -7.58 5.79
CA ALA A 147 -4.32 -7.02 4.74
C ALA A 147 -3.51 -6.11 3.82
N ALA A 148 -3.80 -6.15 2.52
CA ALA A 148 -3.19 -5.24 1.55
C ALA A 148 -4.24 -4.69 0.59
N VAL A 149 -4.24 -3.36 0.39
CA VAL A 149 -5.11 -2.68 -0.58
C VAL A 149 -4.25 -2.10 -1.69
N CYS A 150 -4.42 -2.60 -2.90
CA CYS A 150 -3.57 -2.27 -4.05
C CYS A 150 -4.38 -1.49 -5.08
N TYR A 151 -4.15 -0.18 -5.15
CA TYR A 151 -4.84 0.69 -6.11
C TYR A 151 -4.07 0.75 -7.42
N PHE A 152 -4.71 0.33 -8.52
CA PHE A 152 -4.19 0.34 -9.90
C PHE A 152 -2.68 0.05 -9.95
N ALA A 153 -2.29 -1.07 -9.32
CA ALA A 153 -0.91 -1.52 -9.16
C ALA A 153 -0.25 -1.78 -10.52
N THR A 154 0.77 -0.98 -10.85
CA THR A 154 1.48 -1.11 -12.13
C THR A 154 2.48 -2.26 -12.12
N ASP A 155 2.89 -2.68 -13.31
CA ASP A 155 4.05 -3.55 -13.55
C ASP A 155 3.94 -5.01 -13.09
N ILE A 156 2.95 -5.39 -12.25
CA ILE A 156 2.77 -6.79 -11.80
C ILE A 156 2.61 -7.75 -13.00
N HIS A 157 1.78 -7.38 -13.99
CA HIS A 157 1.52 -8.21 -15.18
C HIS A 157 2.69 -8.29 -16.13
N SER A 158 3.51 -7.24 -16.20
CA SER A 158 4.64 -7.12 -17.12
C SER A 158 5.97 -7.52 -16.50
N ARG A 159 6.03 -7.69 -15.17
CA ARG A 159 7.25 -8.02 -14.42
C ARG A 159 8.36 -6.99 -14.63
N THR A 160 7.99 -5.72 -14.61
CA THR A 160 8.93 -4.64 -14.92
C THR A 160 9.24 -3.74 -13.73
N LEU A 161 8.93 -4.17 -12.50
CA LEU A 161 9.38 -3.51 -11.30
C LEU A 161 10.89 -3.73 -11.12
N GLY A 162 11.65 -2.66 -11.12
CA GLY A 162 13.05 -2.66 -10.71
C GLY A 162 13.99 -3.55 -11.52
N LYS A 163 15.25 -3.58 -11.07
CA LYS A 163 16.29 -4.50 -11.57
C LYS A 163 16.39 -5.73 -10.65
N GLY A 164 16.80 -6.85 -11.23
CA GLY A 164 17.03 -8.10 -10.49
C GLY A 164 15.93 -9.15 -10.63
N GLY A 165 14.92 -8.86 -11.44
CA GLY A 165 13.83 -9.79 -11.78
C GLY A 165 12.65 -9.67 -10.82
N ASP A 166 11.58 -9.04 -11.28
CA ASP A 166 10.31 -8.95 -10.56
C ASP A 166 9.60 -10.31 -10.57
N ASP A 167 9.52 -10.93 -9.41
CA ASP A 167 8.88 -12.22 -9.15
C ASP A 167 7.55 -12.09 -8.36
N SER A 168 7.01 -10.88 -8.27
CA SER A 168 5.84 -10.57 -7.42
C SER A 168 4.65 -11.48 -7.71
N LEU A 169 4.35 -11.72 -8.99
CA LEU A 169 3.20 -12.51 -9.39
C LEU A 169 3.44 -14.02 -9.21
N GLU A 170 4.67 -14.48 -9.37
CA GLU A 170 5.06 -15.87 -9.14
C GLU A 170 4.94 -16.26 -7.68
N ARG A 171 5.27 -15.32 -6.80
CA ARG A 171 5.26 -15.49 -5.35
C ARG A 171 3.90 -15.23 -4.72
N ALA A 172 2.88 -14.88 -5.51
CA ALA A 172 1.54 -14.56 -4.99
C ALA A 172 0.96 -15.65 -4.06
N GLY A 173 1.30 -16.92 -4.30
CA GLY A 173 0.89 -18.04 -3.44
C GLY A 173 1.50 -18.04 -2.03
N GLU A 174 2.54 -17.24 -1.76
CA GLU A 174 3.15 -17.08 -0.44
C GLU A 174 2.39 -16.08 0.43
N ILE A 175 1.54 -15.24 -0.17
CA ILE A 175 0.81 -14.18 0.53
C ILE A 175 -0.23 -14.79 1.47
N GLN A 176 -0.13 -14.43 2.75
CA GLN A 176 -1.09 -14.81 3.80
C GLN A 176 -2.11 -13.70 4.11
N ALA A 177 -1.82 -12.49 3.64
CA ALA A 177 -2.70 -11.33 3.77
C ALA A 177 -3.96 -11.50 2.91
N GLU A 178 -5.07 -10.92 3.36
CA GLU A 178 -6.22 -10.71 2.47
C GLU A 178 -5.97 -9.50 1.58
N LEU A 179 -6.16 -9.67 0.27
CA LEU A 179 -5.91 -8.63 -0.73
C LEU A 179 -7.21 -7.96 -1.18
N LEU A 180 -7.17 -6.64 -1.36
CA LEU A 180 -8.17 -5.89 -2.12
C LEU A 180 -7.47 -5.26 -3.32
N MET A 181 -7.80 -5.75 -4.52
CA MET A 181 -7.23 -5.29 -5.79
C MET A 181 -8.22 -4.37 -6.49
N ILE A 182 -7.85 -3.10 -6.71
CA ILE A 182 -8.73 -2.06 -7.26
C ILE A 182 -8.16 -1.52 -8.56
N TRP A 183 -8.97 -1.52 -9.64
CA TRP A 183 -8.53 -1.21 -10.99
C TRP A 183 -9.44 -0.23 -11.70
N GLY A 184 -8.87 0.54 -12.63
CA GLY A 184 -9.60 1.31 -13.63
C GLY A 184 -9.68 0.54 -14.96
N LYS A 185 -10.88 0.37 -15.53
CA LYS A 185 -11.06 -0.33 -16.80
C LYS A 185 -10.43 0.39 -18.00
N GLN A 186 -10.29 1.72 -17.89
CA GLN A 186 -9.67 2.57 -18.90
C GLN A 186 -8.20 2.89 -18.61
N ASP A 187 -7.59 2.17 -17.66
CA ASP A 187 -6.19 2.33 -17.32
C ASP A 187 -5.30 1.70 -18.40
N THR A 188 -4.51 2.55 -19.07
CA THR A 188 -3.58 2.11 -20.12
C THR A 188 -2.29 1.52 -19.57
N HIS A 189 -1.96 1.76 -18.29
CA HIS A 189 -0.78 1.17 -17.65
C HIS A 189 -1.02 -0.29 -17.27
N ILE A 190 -2.29 -0.66 -16.98
CA ILE A 190 -2.66 -2.04 -16.69
C ILE A 190 -3.80 -2.44 -17.63
N PRO A 191 -3.47 -2.84 -18.87
CA PRO A 191 -4.46 -3.17 -19.90
C PRO A 191 -5.31 -4.38 -19.49
N TYR A 192 -6.45 -4.57 -20.13
CA TYR A 192 -7.37 -5.66 -19.83
C TYR A 192 -6.68 -7.03 -19.75
N ALA A 193 -5.83 -7.38 -20.73
CA ALA A 193 -5.10 -8.63 -20.72
C ALA A 193 -4.16 -8.77 -19.50
N GLY A 194 -3.54 -7.66 -19.07
CA GLY A 194 -2.70 -7.62 -17.87
C GLY A 194 -3.51 -7.88 -16.60
N ARG A 195 -4.69 -7.26 -16.46
CA ARG A 195 -5.59 -7.51 -15.33
C ARG A 195 -6.09 -8.96 -15.31
N GLN A 196 -6.44 -9.53 -16.47
CA GLN A 196 -6.85 -10.93 -16.57
C GLN A 196 -5.73 -11.89 -16.18
N LEU A 197 -4.48 -11.59 -16.58
CA LEU A 197 -3.31 -12.38 -16.18
C LEU A 197 -3.14 -12.38 -14.67
N ILE A 198 -3.16 -11.19 -14.03
CA ILE A 198 -3.04 -11.09 -12.57
C ILE A 198 -4.18 -11.87 -11.90
N HIS A 199 -5.44 -11.61 -12.28
CA HIS A 199 -6.60 -12.28 -11.69
C HIS A 199 -6.49 -13.81 -11.77
N SER A 200 -6.16 -14.34 -12.95
CA SER A 200 -6.07 -15.79 -13.16
C SER A 200 -4.94 -16.41 -12.32
N LYS A 201 -3.83 -15.69 -12.16
CA LYS A 201 -2.71 -16.15 -11.33
C LYS A 201 -3.08 -16.16 -9.85
N LEU A 202 -3.73 -15.10 -9.34
CA LEU A 202 -4.21 -15.07 -7.95
C LEU A 202 -5.24 -16.18 -7.68
N ALA A 203 -6.20 -16.37 -8.59
CA ALA A 203 -7.25 -17.39 -8.49
C ALA A 203 -6.71 -18.82 -8.56
N ALA A 204 -5.51 -19.03 -9.10
CA ALA A 204 -4.85 -20.35 -9.13
C ALA A 204 -4.33 -20.81 -7.75
N HIS A 205 -4.33 -19.93 -6.74
CA HIS A 205 -3.90 -20.24 -5.37
C HIS A 205 -5.11 -20.35 -4.43
N PRO A 206 -5.63 -21.54 -4.13
CA PRO A 206 -6.86 -21.71 -3.34
C PRO A 206 -6.81 -21.14 -1.91
N GLY A 207 -5.60 -20.97 -1.35
CA GLY A 207 -5.40 -20.40 -0.02
C GLY A 207 -5.34 -18.87 0.00
N LEU A 208 -5.21 -18.23 -1.15
CA LEU A 208 -5.12 -16.78 -1.25
C LEU A 208 -6.53 -16.17 -1.26
N VAL A 209 -6.79 -15.32 -0.27
CA VAL A 209 -8.07 -14.60 -0.15
C VAL A 209 -7.92 -13.22 -0.79
N PHE A 210 -8.73 -12.93 -1.79
CA PHE A 210 -8.69 -11.61 -2.41
C PHE A 210 -10.06 -11.15 -2.92
N SER A 211 -10.28 -9.83 -2.88
CA SER A 211 -11.38 -9.12 -3.52
C SER A 211 -10.87 -8.38 -4.77
N TRP A 212 -11.69 -8.33 -5.81
CA TRP A 212 -11.34 -7.75 -7.10
C TRP A 212 -12.38 -6.74 -7.55
N CYS A 213 -11.99 -5.47 -7.68
CA CYS A 213 -12.86 -4.38 -8.07
C CYS A 213 -12.36 -3.72 -9.35
N GLU A 214 -13.20 -3.61 -10.37
CA GLU A 214 -12.92 -2.88 -11.61
C GLU A 214 -13.96 -1.78 -11.83
N TYR A 215 -13.51 -0.54 -11.86
CA TYR A 215 -14.36 0.64 -12.07
C TYR A 215 -14.16 1.23 -13.47
N GLN A 216 -15.15 1.95 -13.95
CA GLN A 216 -15.08 2.70 -15.21
C GLN A 216 -14.26 3.98 -14.99
N ALA A 217 -12.95 3.83 -14.86
CA ALA A 217 -12.01 4.88 -14.50
C ALA A 217 -10.66 4.68 -15.20
N GLN A 218 -9.89 5.75 -15.28
CA GLN A 218 -8.51 5.77 -15.78
C GLN A 218 -7.49 5.56 -14.64
N HIS A 219 -6.20 5.54 -14.99
CA HIS A 219 -5.11 5.50 -14.01
C HIS A 219 -5.16 6.70 -13.05
N ALA A 220 -4.83 6.48 -11.77
CA ALA A 220 -4.76 7.52 -10.73
C ALA A 220 -6.10 8.25 -10.45
N PHE A 221 -7.24 7.58 -10.65
CA PHE A 221 -8.57 8.18 -10.47
C PHE A 221 -8.93 8.55 -9.03
N ILE A 222 -8.15 8.11 -8.04
CA ILE A 222 -8.34 8.52 -6.63
C ILE A 222 -7.37 9.63 -6.19
N ARG A 223 -6.45 10.07 -7.05
CA ARG A 223 -5.53 11.17 -6.75
C ARG A 223 -6.23 12.51 -6.94
N ASP A 224 -6.44 13.23 -5.86
CA ASP A 224 -7.27 14.44 -5.77
C ASP A 224 -6.64 15.70 -6.35
N GLU A 225 -5.38 15.65 -6.78
CA GLU A 225 -4.65 16.78 -7.35
C GLU A 225 -3.77 16.33 -8.50
N LEU A 226 -3.56 17.20 -9.49
CA LEU A 226 -2.67 16.98 -10.63
C LEU A 226 -2.88 15.66 -11.38
N SER A 227 -4.12 15.14 -11.37
CA SER A 227 -4.50 13.88 -12.02
C SER A 227 -4.86 14.03 -13.51
N LYS A 228 -4.65 15.20 -14.11
CA LYS A 228 -5.00 15.51 -15.50
C LYS A 228 -6.50 15.25 -15.80
N GLY A 229 -7.38 15.60 -14.86
CA GLY A 229 -8.84 15.44 -14.98
C GLY A 229 -9.33 14.00 -14.76
N ARG A 230 -8.50 13.08 -14.27
CA ARG A 230 -8.88 11.68 -14.02
C ARG A 230 -9.49 11.43 -12.64
N TYR A 231 -9.39 12.39 -11.73
CA TYR A 231 -9.95 12.25 -10.38
C TYR A 231 -11.46 12.08 -10.42
N ASP A 232 -11.95 11.06 -9.75
CA ASP A 232 -13.37 10.79 -9.54
C ASP A 232 -13.63 10.73 -8.02
N ALA A 233 -14.28 11.77 -7.50
CA ALA A 233 -14.54 11.90 -6.07
C ALA A 233 -15.46 10.79 -5.53
N SER A 234 -16.42 10.33 -6.34
CA SER A 234 -17.35 9.26 -5.94
C SER A 234 -16.65 7.93 -5.83
N LEU A 235 -15.82 7.60 -6.83
CA LEU A 235 -15.03 6.37 -6.81
C LEU A 235 -13.93 6.42 -5.75
N ALA A 236 -13.28 7.57 -5.55
CA ALA A 236 -12.29 7.75 -4.50
C ALA A 236 -12.89 7.44 -3.11
N ARG A 237 -14.11 7.93 -2.85
CA ARG A 237 -14.85 7.65 -1.62
C ARG A 237 -15.18 6.16 -1.49
N ILE A 238 -15.76 5.53 -2.51
CA ILE A 238 -16.12 4.10 -2.46
C ILE A 238 -14.88 3.24 -2.22
N CYS A 239 -13.79 3.53 -2.91
CA CYS A 239 -12.53 2.81 -2.75
C CYS A 239 -11.92 3.00 -1.36
N PHE A 240 -12.04 4.19 -0.78
CA PHE A 240 -11.58 4.47 0.58
C PHE A 240 -12.42 3.73 1.64
N GLU A 241 -13.75 3.72 1.50
CA GLU A 241 -14.64 2.93 2.37
C GLU A 241 -14.33 1.43 2.29
N SER A 242 -14.01 0.91 1.10
CA SER A 242 -13.59 -0.49 0.93
C SER A 242 -12.25 -0.79 1.62
N LEU A 243 -11.30 0.16 1.60
CA LEU A 243 -10.06 0.05 2.37
C LEU A 243 -10.36 0.00 3.87
N LEU A 244 -11.21 0.89 4.37
CA LEU A 244 -11.58 0.94 5.79
C LEU A 244 -12.29 -0.35 6.22
N GLU A 245 -13.18 -0.91 5.39
CA GLU A 245 -13.84 -2.19 5.67
C GLU A 245 -12.80 -3.29 5.89
N LEU A 246 -11.89 -3.48 4.92
CA LEU A 246 -10.88 -4.53 5.00
C LEU A 246 -9.96 -4.33 6.21
N PHE A 247 -9.46 -3.11 6.41
CA PHE A 247 -8.55 -2.82 7.53
C PHE A 247 -9.25 -2.94 8.88
N HIS A 248 -10.51 -2.49 9.00
CA HIS A 248 -11.26 -2.68 10.23
C HIS A 248 -11.39 -4.17 10.57
N ARG A 249 -11.86 -4.96 9.63
CA ARG A 249 -12.09 -6.40 9.82
C ARG A 249 -10.82 -7.19 10.10
N LYS A 250 -9.69 -6.84 9.47
CA LYS A 250 -8.44 -7.59 9.59
C LYS A 250 -7.47 -7.06 10.65
N LEU A 251 -7.55 -5.78 10.97
CA LEU A 251 -6.56 -5.12 11.83
C LEU A 251 -7.16 -4.58 13.13
N SER A 252 -8.42 -4.11 13.13
CA SER A 252 -9.04 -3.49 14.30
C SER A 252 -9.93 -4.47 15.06
N LEU A 253 -10.73 -5.27 14.36
CA LEU A 253 -11.64 -6.23 14.98
C LEU A 253 -10.82 -7.37 15.61
N ASP A 254 -11.04 -7.63 16.90
CA ASP A 254 -10.45 -8.75 17.61
C ASP A 254 -11.53 -9.78 17.93
N LEU A 255 -11.53 -10.88 17.19
CA LEU A 255 -12.48 -11.98 17.38
C LEU A 255 -11.91 -13.09 18.29
N GLY A 256 -10.74 -12.87 18.90
CA GLY A 256 -10.00 -13.89 19.63
C GLY A 256 -9.33 -14.92 18.70
N ASP A 257 -8.85 -16.01 19.29
CA ASP A 257 -8.17 -17.06 18.56
C ASP A 257 -9.17 -17.88 17.72
N ARG A 258 -8.78 -18.18 16.47
CA ARG A 258 -9.57 -19.04 15.61
C ARG A 258 -9.47 -20.48 16.12
N ILE A 259 -10.59 -21.14 16.34
CA ILE A 259 -10.63 -22.57 16.64
C ILE A 259 -10.31 -23.35 15.38
N GLU A 260 -9.22 -24.12 15.40
CA GLU A 260 -8.85 -25.01 14.30
C GLU A 260 -9.96 -26.06 14.10
N GLY A 261 -10.33 -26.28 12.84
CA GLY A 261 -11.38 -27.25 12.46
C GLY A 261 -12.77 -26.66 12.21
N SER A 262 -13.03 -25.37 12.51
CA SER A 262 -14.32 -24.72 12.21
C SER A 262 -14.40 -24.17 10.77
N SER A 263 -13.78 -24.84 9.81
CA SER A 263 -13.66 -24.36 8.42
C SER A 263 -14.92 -24.53 7.56
N ARG A 264 -16.06 -24.92 8.11
CA ARG A 264 -17.32 -24.90 7.39
C ARG A 264 -18.17 -23.73 7.90
N ILE A 265 -18.12 -22.63 7.17
CA ILE A 265 -19.29 -21.76 7.11
C ILE A 265 -20.35 -22.63 6.38
N GLU A 266 -21.28 -23.18 7.09
CA GLU A 266 -22.46 -23.73 6.45
C GLU A 266 -23.18 -22.52 5.82
N HIS A 267 -23.15 -22.46 4.50
CA HIS A 267 -23.99 -21.55 3.77
C HIS A 267 -25.45 -22.01 3.96
N VAL A 268 -26.09 -21.49 4.97
CA VAL A 268 -27.54 -21.57 5.10
C VAL A 268 -28.12 -20.48 4.21
N CYS A 269 -28.45 -20.82 2.97
CA CYS A 269 -29.30 -19.99 2.15
C CYS A 269 -30.75 -20.26 2.52
#